data_96e2bf65d61e1b4112af0f0171e81b68
#
_entry.id   96e2bf65d61e1b4112af0f0171e81b68
#
_cell.length_a   1.000
_cell.length_b   1.000
_cell.length_c   1.000
_cell.angle_alpha   90.00
_cell.angle_beta   90.00
_cell.angle_gamma   90.00
#
_symmetry.space_group_name_H-M   'P 1'
#
loop_
_entity.id
_entity.type
_entity.pdbx_description
1 polymer ?
#
loop_
_entity_poly.entity_id
_entity_poly.type
_entity_poly.pdbx_seq_one_letter_code
_entity_poly.pdbx_strand_id
1 'polypeptide(L)'
;MSSFPLAPRYRQTLQMLSFAWRMLRRDARGGELRLLAAALVVAVAALTAVGFFADRVRQALDRESHQLLGADLLLTADHPWPEKLAGDARARGLQVVETRTFPSMVTRGEGDELRAQLAEIKAVGTTYPLRGALRIAPALNVADAPAVGVPGPGTIWVDERLASSLGARVGDPIVVGQSTLRVGAVLTLEPDRGINFFSVAPRLLMNL
;
A
#
# COMPACT_ATOMS: atom_id res chain seq x y z
N MET A 1 9.34 -73.99 13.52
CA MET A 1 9.82 -72.64 13.13
C MET A 1 10.15 -72.72 11.67
N SER A 2 9.25 -72.34 10.80
CA SER A 2 9.37 -72.41 9.35
C SER A 2 9.88 -71.07 8.79
N SER A 3 11.07 -71.09 8.27
CA SER A 3 11.67 -69.99 7.53
C SER A 3 11.01 -69.87 6.16
N PHE A 4 10.27 -68.83 5.95
CA PHE A 4 9.71 -68.47 4.63
C PHE A 4 10.85 -68.02 3.69
N PRO A 5 11.07 -68.66 2.53
CA PRO A 5 12.02 -68.16 1.58
C PRO A 5 11.42 -66.92 0.84
N LEU A 6 12.08 -65.80 0.95
CA LEU A 6 11.77 -64.59 0.17
C LEU A 6 11.78 -64.93 -1.33
N ALA A 7 10.68 -64.60 -2.00
CA ALA A 7 10.43 -64.96 -3.39
C ALA A 7 11.58 -64.49 -4.32
N PRO A 8 11.96 -65.28 -5.36
CA PRO A 8 13.13 -65.05 -6.22
C PRO A 8 13.10 -63.71 -6.95
N ARG A 9 11.95 -63.11 -7.13
CA ARG A 9 11.77 -61.80 -7.77
C ARG A 9 12.43 -60.64 -6.98
N TYR A 10 12.46 -60.67 -5.65
CA TYR A 10 13.08 -59.61 -4.83
C TYR A 10 14.62 -59.61 -4.91
N ARG A 11 15.23 -60.76 -5.06
CA ARG A 11 16.70 -60.84 -5.24
C ARG A 11 17.13 -60.31 -6.61
N GLN A 12 16.37 -60.53 -7.66
CA GLN A 12 16.67 -60.01 -9.01
C GLN A 12 16.57 -58.48 -9.05
N THR A 13 15.54 -57.88 -8.42
CA THR A 13 15.40 -56.42 -8.36
C THR A 13 16.53 -55.75 -7.56
N LEU A 14 16.96 -56.35 -6.47
CA LEU A 14 18.10 -55.85 -5.69
C LEU A 14 19.43 -55.95 -6.42
N GLN A 15 19.64 -57.01 -7.21
CA GLN A 15 20.82 -57.16 -8.05
C GLN A 15 20.81 -56.15 -9.22
N MET A 16 19.67 -55.92 -9.85
CA MET A 16 19.54 -54.91 -10.90
C MET A 16 19.79 -53.47 -10.34
N LEU A 17 19.27 -53.16 -9.18
CA LEU A 17 19.52 -51.88 -8.50
C LEU A 17 21.01 -51.67 -8.17
N SER A 18 21.68 -52.72 -7.65
CA SER A 18 23.10 -52.64 -7.34
C SER A 18 23.98 -52.50 -8.55
N PHE A 19 23.58 -53.15 -9.66
CA PHE A 19 24.29 -53.06 -10.95
C PHE A 19 24.08 -51.67 -11.59
N ALA A 20 22.84 -51.16 -11.58
CA ALA A 20 22.52 -49.82 -12.02
C ALA A 20 23.28 -48.75 -11.23
N TRP A 21 23.37 -48.89 -9.89
CA TRP A 21 24.15 -48.01 -9.01
C TRP A 21 25.65 -48.01 -9.33
N ARG A 22 26.22 -49.19 -9.62
CA ARG A 22 27.65 -49.31 -10.01
C ARG A 22 27.90 -48.66 -11.38
N MET A 23 26.99 -48.84 -12.36
CA MET A 23 27.08 -48.17 -13.65
C MET A 23 26.98 -46.67 -13.52
N LEU A 24 25.97 -46.19 -12.78
CA LEU A 24 25.78 -44.76 -12.52
C LEU A 24 27.03 -44.13 -11.86
N ARG A 25 27.63 -44.82 -10.89
CA ARG A 25 28.85 -44.37 -10.21
C ARG A 25 30.10 -44.38 -11.12
N ARG A 26 30.15 -45.27 -12.09
CA ARG A 26 31.22 -45.34 -13.10
C ARG A 26 31.07 -44.22 -14.13
N ASP A 27 29.85 -44.00 -14.61
CA ASP A 27 29.52 -42.95 -15.58
C ASP A 27 29.61 -41.54 -14.94
N ALA A 28 29.34 -41.42 -13.63
CA ALA A 28 29.58 -40.19 -12.90
C ALA A 28 31.06 -39.76 -12.84
N ARG A 29 32.00 -40.69 -13.11
CA ARG A 29 33.43 -40.39 -13.25
C ARG A 29 33.81 -40.00 -14.68
N GLY A 30 32.95 -40.27 -15.66
CA GLY A 30 33.19 -40.01 -17.09
C GLY A 30 32.95 -38.58 -17.56
N GLY A 31 32.75 -37.61 -16.67
CA GLY A 31 32.61 -36.19 -17.04
C GLY A 31 31.24 -35.80 -17.60
N GLU A 32 30.60 -36.60 -18.43
CA GLU A 32 29.32 -36.30 -19.09
C GLU A 32 28.17 -36.17 -18.10
N LEU A 33 28.08 -37.07 -17.12
CA LEU A 33 27.06 -36.96 -16.05
C LEU A 33 27.26 -35.73 -15.15
N ARG A 34 28.51 -35.30 -14.99
CA ARG A 34 28.80 -34.06 -14.23
C ARG A 34 28.33 -32.82 -14.98
N LEU A 35 28.48 -32.78 -16.30
CA LEU A 35 27.98 -31.70 -17.14
C LEU A 35 26.46 -31.67 -17.14
N LEU A 36 25.78 -32.81 -17.24
CA LEU A 36 24.33 -32.90 -17.15
C LEU A 36 23.81 -32.48 -15.78
N ALA A 37 24.47 -32.93 -14.70
CA ALA A 37 24.12 -32.51 -13.34
C ALA A 37 24.32 -31.00 -13.15
N ALA A 38 25.42 -30.44 -13.62
CA ALA A 38 25.67 -29.00 -13.58
C ALA A 38 24.62 -28.21 -14.38
N ALA A 39 24.30 -28.68 -15.59
CA ALA A 39 23.25 -28.05 -16.40
C ALA A 39 21.89 -28.10 -15.72
N LEU A 40 21.54 -29.23 -15.09
CA LEU A 40 20.30 -29.36 -14.33
C LEU A 40 20.26 -28.39 -13.11
N VAL A 41 21.37 -28.31 -12.38
CA VAL A 41 21.47 -27.38 -11.23
C VAL A 41 21.31 -25.94 -11.71
N VAL A 42 21.96 -25.55 -12.80
CA VAL A 42 21.83 -24.19 -13.36
C VAL A 42 20.40 -23.94 -13.83
N ALA A 43 19.77 -24.89 -14.50
CA ALA A 43 18.38 -24.76 -14.96
C ALA A 43 17.41 -24.60 -13.78
N VAL A 44 17.55 -25.44 -12.74
CA VAL A 44 16.71 -25.33 -11.53
C VAL A 44 16.97 -24.02 -10.79
N ALA A 45 18.24 -23.63 -10.67
CA ALA A 45 18.59 -22.35 -10.04
C ALA A 45 18.01 -21.15 -10.79
N ALA A 46 18.06 -21.15 -12.12
CA ALA A 46 17.49 -20.09 -12.95
C ALA A 46 15.97 -20.01 -12.79
N LEU A 47 15.26 -21.13 -12.86
CA LEU A 47 13.80 -21.18 -12.65
C LEU A 47 13.41 -20.71 -11.24
N THR A 48 14.16 -21.16 -10.23
CA THR A 48 13.90 -20.79 -8.84
C THR A 48 14.16 -19.29 -8.60
N ALA A 49 15.22 -18.75 -9.20
CA ALA A 49 15.54 -17.33 -9.10
C ALA A 49 14.44 -16.44 -9.68
N VAL A 50 13.92 -16.81 -10.87
CA VAL A 50 12.80 -16.09 -11.51
C VAL A 50 11.52 -16.20 -10.67
N GLY A 51 11.21 -17.39 -10.15
CA GLY A 51 10.06 -17.61 -9.28
C GLY A 51 10.15 -16.78 -8.00
N PHE A 52 11.31 -16.74 -7.37
CA PHE A 52 11.57 -15.95 -6.16
C PHE A 52 11.45 -14.44 -6.42
N PHE A 53 11.96 -13.99 -7.56
CA PHE A 53 11.85 -12.59 -7.96
C PHE A 53 10.39 -12.20 -8.21
N ALA A 54 9.64 -13.01 -8.95
CA ALA A 54 8.23 -12.77 -9.22
C ALA A 54 7.38 -12.72 -7.94
N ASP A 55 7.66 -13.62 -6.98
CA ASP A 55 6.99 -13.63 -5.68
C ASP A 55 7.33 -12.37 -4.85
N ARG A 56 8.59 -11.95 -4.83
CA ARG A 56 9.02 -10.71 -4.18
C ARG A 56 8.33 -9.48 -4.75
N VAL A 57 8.24 -9.40 -6.09
CA VAL A 57 7.54 -8.29 -6.77
C VAL A 57 6.05 -8.29 -6.43
N ARG A 58 5.38 -9.44 -6.44
CA ARG A 58 3.98 -9.55 -6.04
C ARG A 58 3.76 -9.10 -4.60
N GLN A 59 4.57 -9.59 -3.66
CA GLN A 59 4.45 -9.18 -2.26
C GLN A 59 4.72 -7.69 -2.05
N ALA A 60 5.64 -7.10 -2.80
CA ALA A 60 5.88 -5.67 -2.76
C ALA A 60 4.68 -4.88 -3.27
N LEU A 61 4.11 -5.28 -4.42
CA LEU A 61 2.93 -4.65 -5.01
C LEU A 61 1.69 -4.79 -4.09
N ASP A 62 1.47 -5.97 -3.49
CA ASP A 62 0.36 -6.18 -2.56
C ASP A 62 0.48 -5.26 -1.32
N ARG A 63 1.67 -5.11 -0.77
CA ARG A 63 1.89 -4.19 0.36
C ARG A 63 1.68 -2.73 -0.02
N GLU A 64 2.16 -2.33 -1.19
CA GLU A 64 2.02 -0.96 -1.69
C GLU A 64 0.56 -0.63 -2.01
N SER A 65 -0.21 -1.58 -2.58
CA SER A 65 -1.61 -1.36 -2.93
C SER A 65 -2.48 -1.05 -1.71
N HIS A 66 -2.27 -1.72 -0.58
CA HIS A 66 -2.99 -1.44 0.66
C HIS A 66 -2.65 -0.06 1.25
N GLN A 67 -1.42 0.41 1.06
CA GLN A 67 -1.02 1.76 1.48
C GLN A 67 -1.64 2.83 0.58
N LEU A 68 -1.75 2.56 -0.72
CA LEU A 68 -2.34 3.49 -1.70
C LEU A 68 -3.85 3.67 -1.55
N LEU A 69 -4.55 2.75 -0.91
CA LEU A 69 -5.98 2.87 -0.64
C LEU A 69 -6.29 3.51 0.71
N GLY A 70 -5.30 3.65 1.60
CA GLY A 70 -5.52 4.08 2.98
C GLY A 70 -6.39 3.12 3.81
N ALA A 71 -6.78 1.98 3.24
CA ALA A 71 -7.63 0.94 3.81
C ALA A 71 -7.44 -0.39 3.06
N ASP A 72 -8.00 -1.49 3.58
CA ASP A 72 -8.03 -2.78 2.87
C ASP A 72 -9.13 -2.80 1.79
N LEU A 73 -10.20 -2.01 1.96
CA LEU A 73 -11.30 -1.86 1.02
C LEU A 73 -11.78 -0.42 1.00
N LEU A 74 -11.95 0.14 -0.18
CA LEU A 74 -12.54 1.44 -0.42
C LEU A 74 -13.86 1.28 -1.18
N LEU A 75 -14.94 1.80 -0.61
CA LEU A 75 -16.23 1.91 -1.26
C LEU A 75 -16.48 3.37 -1.62
N THR A 76 -16.73 3.65 -2.88
CA THR A 76 -16.99 5.01 -3.37
C THR A 76 -18.39 5.11 -3.96
N ALA A 77 -19.12 6.15 -3.61
CA ALA A 77 -20.42 6.50 -4.18
C ALA A 77 -20.52 8.02 -4.33
N ASP A 78 -21.42 8.46 -5.18
CA ASP A 78 -21.77 9.87 -5.40
C ASP A 78 -22.88 10.37 -4.45
N HIS A 79 -23.39 9.47 -3.62
CA HIS A 79 -24.43 9.73 -2.61
C HIS A 79 -24.07 9.09 -1.28
N PRO A 80 -24.62 9.57 -0.15
CA PRO A 80 -24.36 8.98 1.16
C PRO A 80 -24.76 7.50 1.22
N TRP A 81 -23.89 6.69 1.81
CA TRP A 81 -24.17 5.29 2.09
C TRP A 81 -25.25 5.15 3.18
N PRO A 82 -26.09 4.12 3.12
CA PRO A 82 -27.02 3.82 4.21
C PRO A 82 -26.24 3.58 5.53
N GLU A 83 -26.69 4.20 6.63
CA GLU A 83 -26.05 4.06 7.96
C GLU A 83 -25.92 2.61 8.40
N LYS A 84 -26.87 1.75 7.99
CA LYS A 84 -26.86 0.31 8.25
C LYS A 84 -25.59 -0.37 7.73
N LEU A 85 -25.02 0.08 6.60
CA LEU A 85 -23.82 -0.53 6.01
C LEU A 85 -22.61 -0.42 6.97
N ALA A 86 -22.40 0.76 7.52
CA ALA A 86 -21.31 0.98 8.49
C ALA A 86 -21.55 0.20 9.80
N GLY A 87 -22.80 0.09 10.23
CA GLY A 87 -23.19 -0.69 11.39
C GLY A 87 -22.94 -2.19 11.20
N ASP A 88 -23.37 -2.74 10.06
CA ASP A 88 -23.18 -4.16 9.71
C ASP A 88 -21.70 -4.53 9.57
N ALA A 89 -20.90 -3.62 9.01
CA ALA A 89 -19.44 -3.81 8.91
C ALA A 89 -18.78 -3.85 10.29
N ARG A 90 -19.12 -2.92 11.18
CA ARG A 90 -18.60 -2.90 12.56
C ARG A 90 -19.05 -4.13 13.37
N ALA A 91 -20.29 -4.58 13.18
CA ALA A 91 -20.80 -5.80 13.81
C ALA A 91 -20.04 -7.07 13.40
N ARG A 92 -19.39 -7.04 12.23
CA ARG A 92 -18.48 -8.09 11.73
C ARG A 92 -17.02 -7.91 12.18
N GLY A 93 -16.75 -6.96 13.05
CA GLY A 93 -15.39 -6.67 13.54
C GLY A 93 -14.51 -5.83 12.60
N LEU A 94 -15.09 -5.25 11.55
CA LEU A 94 -14.35 -4.38 10.64
C LEU A 94 -14.20 -2.97 11.20
N GLN A 95 -13.04 -2.37 10.98
CA GLN A 95 -12.85 -0.94 11.21
C GLN A 95 -13.42 -0.16 10.02
N VAL A 96 -14.21 0.86 10.31
CA VAL A 96 -14.86 1.68 9.29
C VAL A 96 -14.56 3.14 9.55
N VAL A 97 -14.05 3.82 8.54
CA VAL A 97 -13.88 5.27 8.53
C VAL A 97 -14.65 5.86 7.35
N GLU A 98 -15.34 6.95 7.60
CA GLU A 98 -16.02 7.71 6.56
C GLU A 98 -15.11 8.85 6.10
N THR A 99 -15.12 9.07 4.78
CA THR A 99 -14.46 10.21 4.16
C THR A 99 -15.41 10.84 3.14
N ARG A 100 -15.36 12.17 3.02
CA ARG A 100 -16.11 12.90 1.98
C ARG A 100 -15.16 13.78 1.21
N THR A 101 -15.18 13.64 -0.12
CA THR A 101 -14.33 14.43 -1.00
C THR A 101 -15.18 15.25 -1.95
N PHE A 102 -14.90 16.54 -2.02
CA PHE A 102 -15.63 17.47 -2.90
C PHE A 102 -14.74 18.66 -3.28
N PRO A 103 -14.91 19.23 -4.48
CA PRO A 103 -14.22 20.47 -4.86
C PRO A 103 -14.87 21.68 -4.20
N SER A 104 -14.06 22.64 -3.77
CA SER A 104 -14.52 23.93 -3.25
C SER A 104 -13.51 25.03 -3.52
N MET A 105 -14.01 26.28 -3.56
CA MET A 105 -13.13 27.44 -3.54
C MET A 105 -12.61 27.69 -2.15
N VAL A 106 -11.32 27.89 -2.07
CA VAL A 106 -10.59 28.21 -0.84
C VAL A 106 -10.02 29.61 -1.00
N THR A 107 -10.28 30.48 -0.04
CA THR A 107 -9.82 31.87 -0.10
C THR A 107 -9.04 32.27 1.13
N ARG A 108 -8.07 33.17 0.95
CA ARG A 108 -7.28 33.80 2.00
C ARG A 108 -7.10 35.30 1.72
N GLY A 109 -7.17 36.12 2.75
CA GLY A 109 -7.07 37.57 2.63
C GLY A 109 -8.39 38.25 2.29
N GLU A 110 -8.36 39.58 2.24
CA GLU A 110 -9.49 40.45 1.91
C GLU A 110 -9.05 41.53 0.93
N GLY A 111 -10.01 42.12 0.22
CA GLY A 111 -9.74 43.19 -0.73
C GLY A 111 -8.71 42.83 -1.81
N ASP A 112 -7.72 43.69 -2.00
CA ASP A 112 -6.67 43.52 -3.03
C ASP A 112 -5.70 42.38 -2.72
N GLU A 113 -5.66 41.88 -1.50
CA GLU A 113 -4.85 40.75 -1.09
C GLU A 113 -5.59 39.41 -1.17
N LEU A 114 -6.83 39.41 -1.61
CA LEU A 114 -7.65 38.21 -1.73
C LEU A 114 -7.01 37.24 -2.73
N ARG A 115 -6.66 36.07 -2.25
CA ARG A 115 -6.24 34.93 -3.07
C ARG A 115 -7.28 33.83 -3.02
N ALA A 116 -7.64 33.31 -4.17
CA ALA A 116 -8.62 32.25 -4.32
C ALA A 116 -8.04 31.11 -5.14
N GLN A 117 -8.28 29.89 -4.68
CA GLN A 117 -7.80 28.69 -5.34
C GLN A 117 -8.88 27.59 -5.25
N LEU A 118 -9.16 26.93 -6.38
CA LEU A 118 -9.97 25.72 -6.35
C LEU A 118 -9.14 24.60 -5.73
N ALA A 119 -9.68 23.97 -4.72
CA ALA A 119 -9.03 22.86 -4.02
C ALA A 119 -10.01 21.68 -3.86
N GLU A 120 -9.44 20.49 -3.76
CA GLU A 120 -10.16 19.30 -3.41
C GLU A 120 -10.18 19.17 -1.88
N ILE A 121 -11.36 19.31 -1.31
CA ILE A 121 -11.57 19.21 0.14
C ILE A 121 -11.84 17.75 0.48
N LYS A 122 -11.11 17.22 1.46
CA LYS A 122 -11.36 15.90 2.01
C LYS A 122 -11.64 16.01 3.50
N ALA A 123 -12.88 15.73 3.86
CA ALA A 123 -13.28 15.60 5.26
C ALA A 123 -13.15 14.13 5.69
N VAL A 124 -12.51 13.89 6.82
CA VAL A 124 -12.16 12.54 7.29
C VAL A 124 -12.60 12.31 8.73
N GLY A 125 -13.02 11.09 9.01
CA GLY A 125 -13.29 10.64 10.38
C GLY A 125 -12.00 10.50 11.20
N THR A 126 -12.13 10.46 12.50
CA THR A 126 -11.01 10.51 13.46
C THR A 126 -10.04 9.34 13.39
N THR A 127 -10.46 8.21 12.84
CA THR A 127 -9.64 6.98 12.70
C THR A 127 -8.94 6.88 11.34
N TYR A 128 -9.05 7.90 10.50
CA TYR A 128 -8.38 7.95 9.20
C TYR A 128 -6.88 8.23 9.36
N PRO A 129 -6.01 7.61 8.53
CA PRO A 129 -6.29 6.52 7.61
C PRO A 129 -6.28 5.15 8.34
N LEU A 130 -6.99 4.15 7.82
CA LEU A 130 -6.98 2.80 8.38
C LEU A 130 -5.69 2.03 8.04
N ARG A 131 -5.01 2.43 6.94
CA ARG A 131 -3.72 1.92 6.51
C ARG A 131 -2.81 3.06 6.06
N GLY A 132 -1.52 2.89 6.26
CA GLY A 132 -0.54 3.94 5.98
C GLY A 132 -0.46 4.98 7.09
N ALA A 133 0.17 6.11 6.81
CA ALA A 133 0.31 7.22 7.74
C ALA A 133 0.25 8.55 7.00
N LEU A 134 -0.40 9.53 7.61
CA LEU A 134 -0.31 10.93 7.19
C LEU A 134 1.04 11.50 7.62
N ARG A 135 1.62 12.39 6.82
CA ARG A 135 2.79 13.16 7.22
C ARG A 135 2.51 14.64 7.08
N ILE A 136 3.01 15.41 8.03
CA ILE A 136 2.79 16.85 8.11
C ILE A 136 4.08 17.58 8.45
N ALA A 137 4.21 18.79 7.94
CA ALA A 137 5.28 19.71 8.28
C ALA A 137 4.72 20.95 9.01
N PRO A 138 5.50 21.59 9.89
CA PRO A 138 5.09 22.81 10.58
C PRO A 138 5.11 24.06 9.67
N ALA A 139 5.74 23.97 8.52
CA ALA A 139 5.80 25.02 7.50
C ALA A 139 6.23 24.46 6.14
N LEU A 140 6.10 25.24 5.07
CA LEU A 140 6.64 24.90 3.75
C LEU A 140 8.18 24.74 3.82
N ASN A 141 8.69 23.75 3.09
CA ASN A 141 10.12 23.45 2.99
C ASN A 141 10.79 23.08 4.33
N VAL A 142 10.03 22.65 5.30
CA VAL A 142 10.53 22.12 6.57
C VAL A 142 10.33 20.62 6.60
N ALA A 143 11.25 19.91 7.28
CA ALA A 143 11.16 18.45 7.42
C ALA A 143 9.82 18.05 8.03
N ASP A 144 9.21 17.04 7.43
CA ASP A 144 7.93 16.48 7.87
C ASP A 144 8.12 15.39 8.92
N ALA A 145 7.04 15.09 9.63
CA ALA A 145 6.96 14.00 10.59
C ALA A 145 5.62 13.26 10.43
N PRO A 146 5.53 12.00 10.88
CA PRO A 146 4.27 11.30 10.96
C PRO A 146 3.27 12.10 11.81
N ALA A 147 2.06 12.28 11.27
CA ALA A 147 1.00 12.95 11.98
C ALA A 147 0.41 12.08 13.09
N VAL A 148 0.04 12.68 14.20
CA VAL A 148 -0.75 12.03 15.24
C VAL A 148 -2.21 12.39 15.02
N GLY A 149 -2.97 11.44 14.43
CA GLY A 149 -4.40 11.63 14.13
C GLY A 149 -4.68 12.45 12.87
N VAL A 150 -5.78 13.18 12.89
CA VAL A 150 -6.33 14.02 11.81
C VAL A 150 -6.48 15.46 12.29
N PRO A 151 -6.75 16.45 11.41
CA PRO A 151 -7.03 17.82 11.84
C PRO A 151 -8.12 17.85 12.90
N GLY A 152 -7.93 18.64 13.95
CA GLY A 152 -8.96 18.86 14.94
C GLY A 152 -10.09 19.75 14.42
N PRO A 153 -11.25 19.82 15.12
CA PRO A 153 -12.33 20.71 14.74
C PRO A 153 -11.86 22.16 14.61
N GLY A 154 -12.30 22.84 13.55
CA GLY A 154 -11.90 24.22 13.24
C GLY A 154 -10.49 24.38 12.67
N THR A 155 -9.74 23.27 12.49
CA THR A 155 -8.42 23.28 11.88
C THR A 155 -8.41 22.48 10.58
N ILE A 156 -7.47 22.84 9.70
CA ILE A 156 -7.26 22.18 8.41
C ILE A 156 -5.77 21.91 8.19
N TRP A 157 -5.47 20.90 7.41
CA TRP A 157 -4.14 20.70 6.85
C TRP A 157 -4.20 20.95 5.35
N VAL A 158 -3.30 21.77 4.84
CA VAL A 158 -3.23 22.14 3.43
C VAL A 158 -2.01 21.52 2.80
N ASP A 159 -2.13 21.02 1.56
CA ASP A 159 -0.96 20.54 0.85
C ASP A 159 0.00 21.69 0.48
N GLU A 160 1.22 21.34 0.11
CA GLU A 160 2.27 22.32 -0.23
C GLU A 160 1.86 23.24 -1.38
N ARG A 161 1.08 22.72 -2.36
CA ARG A 161 0.62 23.49 -3.50
C ARG A 161 -0.42 24.54 -3.07
N LEU A 162 -1.39 24.15 -2.23
CA LEU A 162 -2.40 25.06 -1.72
C LEU A 162 -1.77 26.14 -0.81
N ALA A 163 -0.87 25.70 0.08
CA ALA A 163 -0.14 26.63 0.95
C ALA A 163 0.65 27.65 0.14
N SER A 164 1.35 27.19 -0.93
CA SER A 164 2.14 28.06 -1.80
C SER A 164 1.27 29.01 -2.62
N SER A 165 0.19 28.51 -3.25
CA SER A 165 -0.68 29.33 -4.11
C SER A 165 -1.42 30.44 -3.35
N LEU A 166 -1.88 30.13 -2.14
CA LEU A 166 -2.53 31.10 -1.25
C LEU A 166 -1.53 31.95 -0.46
N GLY A 167 -0.23 31.59 -0.45
CA GLY A 167 0.76 32.17 0.45
C GLY A 167 0.43 31.92 1.92
N ALA A 168 -0.29 30.82 2.22
CA ALA A 168 -0.79 30.50 3.54
C ALA A 168 0.31 29.91 4.44
N ARG A 169 0.29 30.28 5.71
CA ARG A 169 1.18 29.76 6.75
C ARG A 169 0.36 29.05 7.83
N VAL A 170 1.01 28.19 8.58
CA VAL A 170 0.40 27.60 9.77
C VAL A 170 -0.03 28.70 10.75
N GLY A 171 -1.27 28.62 11.20
CA GLY A 171 -1.93 29.62 12.02
C GLY A 171 -2.85 30.58 11.25
N ASP A 172 -2.68 30.73 9.94
CA ASP A 172 -3.50 31.65 9.14
C ASP A 172 -4.97 31.20 9.05
N PRO A 173 -5.92 32.16 9.01
CA PRO A 173 -7.30 31.87 8.70
C PRO A 173 -7.48 31.64 7.19
N ILE A 174 -8.26 30.64 6.86
CA ILE A 174 -8.65 30.30 5.49
C ILE A 174 -10.16 30.11 5.45
N VAL A 175 -10.79 30.67 4.43
CA VAL A 175 -12.23 30.53 4.20
C VAL A 175 -12.49 29.40 3.21
N VAL A 176 -13.31 28.44 3.61
CA VAL A 176 -13.78 27.34 2.79
C VAL A 176 -15.30 27.39 2.75
N GLY A 177 -15.85 27.75 1.59
CA GLY A 177 -17.29 28.04 1.50
C GLY A 177 -17.71 29.18 2.43
N GLN A 178 -18.48 28.86 3.46
CA GLN A 178 -18.97 29.86 4.47
C GLN A 178 -18.21 29.74 5.80
N SER A 179 -17.23 28.83 5.91
CA SER A 179 -16.55 28.56 7.18
C SER A 179 -15.13 29.11 7.17
N THR A 180 -14.73 29.77 8.23
CA THR A 180 -13.34 30.19 8.46
C THR A 180 -12.66 29.16 9.34
N LEU A 181 -11.60 28.54 8.79
CA LEU A 181 -10.83 27.48 9.42
C LEU A 181 -9.37 27.93 9.56
N ARG A 182 -8.65 27.36 10.50
CA ARG A 182 -7.24 27.71 10.76
C ARG A 182 -6.30 26.64 10.19
N VAL A 183 -5.25 27.05 9.50
CA VAL A 183 -4.21 26.14 9.04
C VAL A 183 -3.45 25.58 10.25
N GLY A 184 -3.55 24.28 10.47
CA GLY A 184 -2.85 23.59 11.57
C GLY A 184 -1.50 23.03 11.16
N ALA A 185 -1.35 22.59 9.90
CA ALA A 185 -0.10 22.03 9.37
C ALA A 185 -0.09 22.03 7.84
N VAL A 186 1.07 21.80 7.27
CA VAL A 186 1.25 21.49 5.85
C VAL A 186 1.25 19.98 5.65
N LEU A 187 0.33 19.47 4.82
CA LEU A 187 0.21 18.05 4.49
C LEU A 187 1.22 17.68 3.40
N THR A 188 2.18 16.82 3.72
CA THR A 188 3.24 16.38 2.79
C THR A 188 2.96 15.01 2.18
N LEU A 189 2.29 14.12 2.93
CA LEU A 189 1.93 12.79 2.46
C LEU A 189 0.54 12.39 2.94
N GLU A 190 -0.28 11.95 2.00
CA GLU A 190 -1.58 11.32 2.20
C GLU A 190 -1.58 9.95 1.49
N PRO A 191 -1.81 8.81 2.20
CA PRO A 191 -1.61 7.48 1.61
C PRO A 191 -2.55 7.21 0.44
N ASP A 192 -3.83 7.57 0.55
CA ASP A 192 -4.84 7.30 -0.48
C ASP A 192 -5.08 8.49 -1.44
N ARG A 193 -4.12 9.36 -1.56
CA ARG A 193 -4.16 10.45 -2.54
C ARG A 193 -4.14 9.91 -3.97
N GLY A 194 -4.47 8.69 -4.21
CA GLY A 194 -4.60 7.98 -5.47
C GLY A 194 -3.79 8.58 -6.61
N ILE A 195 -3.16 7.77 -7.44
CA ILE A 195 -2.55 8.19 -8.70
C ILE A 195 -3.69 8.55 -9.69
N ASN A 196 -4.56 9.44 -9.27
CA ASN A 196 -5.45 10.14 -10.17
C ASN A 196 -4.61 11.19 -10.89
N PHE A 197 -4.00 10.79 -11.99
CA PHE A 197 -3.29 11.68 -12.92
C PHE A 197 -4.13 12.92 -13.32
N PHE A 198 -5.43 12.90 -13.05
CA PHE A 198 -6.38 13.99 -13.31
C PHE A 198 -6.65 14.88 -12.09
N SER A 199 -6.24 14.51 -10.88
CA SER A 199 -6.37 15.35 -9.69
C SER A 199 -5.21 16.35 -9.60
N VAL A 200 -5.26 17.34 -10.48
CA VAL A 200 -4.31 18.48 -10.47
C VAL A 200 -4.63 19.46 -9.37
N ALA A 201 -5.83 19.40 -8.80
CA ALA A 201 -6.27 20.32 -7.74
C ALA A 201 -5.48 20.13 -6.44
N PRO A 202 -5.08 21.24 -5.81
CA PRO A 202 -4.49 21.19 -4.47
C PRO A 202 -5.46 20.56 -3.47
N ARG A 203 -4.92 19.92 -2.41
CA ARG A 203 -5.70 19.22 -1.39
C ARG A 203 -5.79 19.98 -0.09
N LEU A 204 -6.96 19.93 0.52
CA LEU A 204 -7.22 20.39 1.88
C LEU A 204 -7.85 19.24 2.68
N LEU A 205 -7.26 18.88 3.79
CA LEU A 205 -7.76 17.87 4.72
C LEU A 205 -8.42 18.55 5.93
N MET A 206 -9.60 18.11 6.31
CA MET A 206 -10.33 18.60 7.47
C MET A 206 -11.01 17.46 8.23
N ASN A 207 -11.46 17.75 9.44
CA ASN A 207 -12.30 16.83 10.21
C ASN A 207 -13.71 16.77 9.61
N LEU A 208 -14.35 15.57 9.69
CA LEU A 208 -15.72 15.32 9.24
C LEU A 208 -16.73 15.79 10.30
#